data_363fbc93d000d6e30e082bcb6d37b454
#
_entry.id   363fbc93d000d6e30e082bcb6d37b454
#
_cell.length_a   1.000
_cell.length_b   1.000
_cell.length_c   1.000
_cell.angle_alpha   90.00
_cell.angle_beta   90.00
_cell.angle_gamma   90.00
#
_symmetry.space_group_name_H-M   'P 1'
#
loop_
_entity.id
_entity.type
_entity.pdbx_description
1 polymer ?
#
loop_
_entity_poly.entity_id
_entity_poly.type
_entity_poly.pdbx_seq_one_letter_code
_entity_poly.pdbx_strand_id
1 'polypeptide(L)'
;NGQYGPEVGTQNHFRYTEKLGKPVIFLINQLDSEKCDYHQVLDSLINIYGPKVIPIQYPLNEGPDFNSLIDVLLMKKYSWKPEGGAPIIEDIPAEEMDKAMEMHRALVEAAAENDEELMEKFFDTEALTEDELRIGIRRGLATRSMFPVFCVCATKDMGVRRLMEFLGNVVPFVDEMPQVHNTRGEEVKPDPNAPTSLYFFKTANEPHIGGVQYFKVMSGKVHEGDDLTNTDRGSKERIAQLFCCAGANRIKVEELVAGDIGCTVKLK
;
A
#
# COMPACT_ATOMS: atom_id res chain seq x y z
N ASN A 1 1.81 -11.09 10.92
CA ASN A 1 2.88 -11.58 11.79
C ASN A 1 3.36 -12.93 11.27
N GLY A 2 4.70 -13.08 11.05
CA GLY A 2 5.32 -14.30 10.52
C GLY A 2 5.19 -15.54 11.42
N GLN A 3 4.92 -15.32 12.70
CA GLN A 3 4.74 -16.42 13.66
C GLN A 3 3.28 -16.86 13.82
N TYR A 4 2.33 -15.91 13.79
CA TYR A 4 0.93 -16.17 14.15
C TYR A 4 -0.03 -16.10 12.95
N GLY A 5 0.45 -15.63 11.80
CA GLY A 5 -0.39 -15.43 10.63
C GLY A 5 -1.40 -14.30 10.76
N PRO A 6 -2.53 -14.38 10.04
CA PRO A 6 -3.62 -13.42 10.12
C PRO A 6 -4.41 -13.57 11.42
N GLU A 7 -4.37 -12.53 12.25
CA GLU A 7 -5.08 -12.45 13.52
C GLU A 7 -6.40 -11.68 13.39
N VAL A 8 -7.16 -11.56 14.48
CA VAL A 8 -8.46 -10.85 14.54
C VAL A 8 -8.35 -9.41 13.98
N GLY A 9 -7.26 -8.70 14.28
CA GLY A 9 -6.99 -7.38 13.73
C GLY A 9 -6.92 -7.37 12.20
N THR A 10 -6.22 -8.34 11.60
CA THR A 10 -6.12 -8.51 10.15
C THR A 10 -7.49 -8.73 9.52
N GLN A 11 -8.29 -9.64 10.10
CA GLN A 11 -9.62 -9.96 9.59
C GLN A 11 -10.58 -8.75 9.69
N ASN A 12 -10.54 -8.01 10.80
CA ASN A 12 -11.38 -6.82 10.97
C ASN A 12 -11.01 -5.73 9.96
N HIS A 13 -9.72 -5.45 9.76
CA HIS A 13 -9.28 -4.47 8.76
C HIS A 13 -9.63 -4.91 7.35
N PHE A 14 -9.49 -6.20 7.01
CA PHE A 14 -9.88 -6.71 5.71
C PHE A 14 -11.38 -6.51 5.44
N ARG A 15 -12.26 -6.77 6.42
CA ARG A 15 -13.71 -6.50 6.29
C ARG A 15 -14.01 -5.02 6.03
N TYR A 16 -13.27 -4.09 6.67
CA TYR A 16 -13.43 -2.66 6.39
C TYR A 16 -13.00 -2.31 4.96
N THR A 17 -11.86 -2.84 4.51
CA THR A 17 -11.41 -2.60 3.12
C THR A 17 -12.36 -3.21 2.10
N GLU A 18 -12.94 -4.38 2.38
CA GLU A 18 -13.94 -5.04 1.55
C GLU A 18 -15.22 -4.18 1.44
N LYS A 19 -15.77 -3.75 2.58
CA LYS A 19 -16.95 -2.88 2.62
C LYS A 19 -16.75 -1.56 1.87
N LEU A 20 -15.53 -1.03 1.87
CA LEU A 20 -15.20 0.26 1.26
C LEU A 20 -14.57 0.14 -0.14
N GLY A 21 -14.46 -1.08 -0.69
CA GLY A 21 -13.85 -1.32 -2.00
C GLY A 21 -12.38 -0.90 -2.09
N LYS A 22 -11.62 -0.95 -0.96
CA LYS A 22 -10.22 -0.49 -0.95
C LYS A 22 -9.24 -1.60 -1.33
N PRO A 23 -8.17 -1.29 -2.09
CA PRO A 23 -7.10 -2.24 -2.38
C PRO A 23 -6.46 -2.81 -1.11
N VAL A 24 -5.94 -4.02 -1.20
CA VAL A 24 -5.26 -4.69 -0.09
C VAL A 24 -3.93 -5.24 -0.57
N ILE A 25 -2.88 -5.01 0.22
CA ILE A 25 -1.58 -5.65 0.12
C ILE A 25 -1.29 -6.29 1.47
N PHE A 26 -0.92 -7.56 1.47
CA PHE A 26 -0.51 -8.27 2.67
C PHE A 26 1.00 -8.16 2.87
N LEU A 27 1.41 -7.95 4.12
CA LEU A 27 2.82 -7.96 4.52
C LEU A 27 3.02 -9.05 5.56
N ILE A 28 3.82 -10.08 5.24
CA ILE A 28 4.29 -11.04 6.23
C ILE A 28 5.51 -10.42 6.90
N ASN A 29 5.29 -9.92 8.11
CA ASN A 29 6.30 -9.18 8.90
C ASN A 29 6.88 -10.04 10.01
N GLN A 30 8.04 -9.64 10.54
CA GLN A 30 8.78 -10.36 11.57
C GLN A 30 9.31 -11.71 11.08
N LEU A 31 9.82 -11.74 9.85
CA LEU A 31 10.47 -12.93 9.28
C LEU A 31 11.73 -13.33 10.06
N ASP A 32 12.26 -12.47 10.90
CA ASP A 32 13.37 -12.70 11.84
C ASP A 32 12.94 -13.29 13.19
N SER A 33 11.67 -13.61 13.38
CA SER A 33 11.19 -14.30 14.59
C SER A 33 11.65 -15.77 14.60
N GLU A 34 12.10 -16.28 15.75
CA GLU A 34 12.50 -17.70 15.92
C GLU A 34 11.42 -18.71 15.52
N LYS A 35 10.15 -18.30 15.59
CA LYS A 35 8.99 -19.15 15.30
C LYS A 35 8.28 -18.72 14.01
N CYS A 36 9.00 -18.01 13.13
CA CYS A 36 8.45 -17.65 11.83
C CYS A 36 8.24 -18.91 10.97
N ASP A 37 7.12 -18.97 10.27
CA ASP A 37 6.83 -19.96 9.25
C ASP A 37 6.07 -19.27 8.12
N TYR A 38 6.81 -18.81 7.13
CA TYR A 38 6.26 -18.10 5.96
C TYR A 38 5.23 -18.94 5.22
N HIS A 39 5.50 -20.22 5.01
CA HIS A 39 4.60 -21.10 4.24
C HIS A 39 3.27 -21.29 4.96
N GLN A 40 3.30 -21.56 6.27
CA GLN A 40 2.09 -21.69 7.07
C GLN A 40 1.26 -20.39 7.07
N VAL A 41 1.94 -19.24 7.16
CA VAL A 41 1.25 -17.94 7.14
C VAL A 41 0.65 -17.65 5.77
N LEU A 42 1.37 -17.92 4.68
CA LEU A 42 0.86 -17.76 3.32
C LEU A 42 -0.34 -18.66 3.06
N ASP A 43 -0.26 -19.93 3.43
CA ASP A 43 -1.37 -20.89 3.32
C ASP A 43 -2.59 -20.42 4.11
N SER A 44 -2.38 -19.87 5.31
CA SER A 44 -3.45 -19.29 6.13
C SER A 44 -4.11 -18.09 5.46
N LEU A 45 -3.32 -17.23 4.80
CA LEU A 45 -3.85 -16.10 4.02
C LEU A 45 -4.67 -16.59 2.83
N ILE A 46 -4.17 -17.57 2.08
CA ILE A 46 -4.88 -18.16 0.93
C ILE A 46 -6.18 -18.84 1.38
N ASN A 47 -6.15 -19.61 2.47
CA ASN A 47 -7.32 -20.28 3.01
C ASN A 47 -8.42 -19.32 3.47
N ILE A 48 -8.06 -18.16 4.02
CA ILE A 48 -9.02 -17.17 4.56
C ILE A 48 -9.53 -16.21 3.46
N TYR A 49 -8.64 -15.76 2.57
CA TYR A 49 -8.93 -14.69 1.60
C TYR A 49 -9.02 -15.17 0.15
N GLY A 50 -8.77 -16.47 -0.07
CA GLY A 50 -8.94 -17.12 -1.37
C GLY A 50 -7.73 -17.02 -2.30
N PRO A 51 -7.87 -17.52 -3.55
CA PRO A 51 -6.79 -17.62 -4.53
C PRO A 51 -6.31 -16.27 -5.08
N LYS A 52 -6.99 -15.18 -4.73
CA LYS A 52 -6.56 -13.81 -5.04
C LYS A 52 -5.31 -13.37 -4.28
N VAL A 53 -4.91 -14.11 -3.25
CA VAL A 53 -3.68 -13.88 -2.49
C VAL A 53 -2.51 -14.41 -3.32
N ILE A 54 -1.70 -13.48 -3.84
CA ILE A 54 -0.59 -13.78 -4.77
C ILE A 54 0.74 -13.36 -4.14
N PRO A 55 1.67 -14.28 -3.86
CA PRO A 55 2.98 -13.91 -3.34
C PRO A 55 3.82 -13.22 -4.41
N ILE A 56 4.29 -12.01 -4.08
CA ILE A 56 5.26 -11.24 -4.89
C ILE A 56 6.69 -11.59 -4.48
N GLN A 57 6.85 -12.10 -3.27
CA GLN A 57 8.16 -12.42 -2.70
C GLN A 57 8.06 -13.68 -1.85
N TYR A 58 9.19 -14.39 -1.73
CA TYR A 58 9.35 -15.44 -0.75
C TYR A 58 10.74 -15.38 -0.09
N PRO A 59 10.86 -15.71 1.20
CA PRO A 59 12.13 -15.68 1.90
C PRO A 59 13.00 -16.89 1.52
N LEU A 60 14.32 -16.69 1.45
CA LEU A 60 15.29 -17.80 1.30
C LEU A 60 15.65 -18.42 2.65
N ASN A 61 15.51 -17.65 3.71
CA ASN A 61 15.71 -18.09 5.08
C ASN A 61 14.78 -17.34 6.03
N GLU A 62 14.51 -17.93 7.17
CA GLU A 62 13.60 -17.41 8.20
C GLU A 62 14.25 -17.49 9.58
N GLY A 63 13.64 -16.81 10.55
CA GLY A 63 14.15 -16.81 11.92
C GLY A 63 15.22 -15.74 12.14
N PRO A 64 15.98 -15.83 13.28
CA PRO A 64 16.93 -14.79 13.69
C PRO A 64 17.96 -14.41 12.64
N ASP A 65 18.27 -15.32 11.73
CA ASP A 65 19.23 -15.15 10.64
C ASP A 65 18.59 -14.68 9.33
N PHE A 66 17.31 -14.28 9.33
CA PHE A 66 16.64 -13.76 8.14
C PHE A 66 17.44 -12.61 7.53
N ASN A 67 17.84 -12.79 6.29
CA ASN A 67 18.66 -11.81 5.57
C ASN A 67 18.44 -11.77 4.06
N SER A 68 17.58 -12.63 3.50
CA SER A 68 17.43 -12.69 2.04
C SER A 68 16.06 -13.21 1.59
N LEU A 69 15.62 -12.72 0.44
CA LEU A 69 14.39 -13.11 -0.22
C LEU A 69 14.53 -13.04 -1.75
N ILE A 70 13.62 -13.70 -2.45
CA ILE A 70 13.42 -13.56 -3.89
C ILE A 70 12.20 -12.69 -4.15
N ASP A 71 12.36 -11.70 -5.03
CA ASP A 71 11.27 -10.91 -5.61
C ASP A 71 10.94 -11.47 -7.00
N VAL A 72 9.78 -12.12 -7.11
CA VAL A 72 9.36 -12.79 -8.34
C VAL A 72 8.77 -11.81 -9.37
N LEU A 73 8.43 -10.59 -8.97
CA LEU A 73 8.02 -9.54 -9.90
C LEU A 73 9.22 -9.04 -10.72
N LEU A 74 10.34 -8.76 -10.05
CA LEU A 74 11.56 -8.25 -10.70
C LEU A 74 12.57 -9.34 -11.07
N MET A 75 12.30 -10.59 -10.67
CA MET A 75 13.20 -11.74 -10.85
C MET A 75 14.61 -11.44 -10.33
N LYS A 76 14.68 -10.97 -9.07
CA LYS A 76 15.92 -10.64 -8.38
C LYS A 76 15.92 -11.16 -6.94
N LYS A 77 17.14 -11.48 -6.47
CA LYS A 77 17.40 -11.75 -5.07
C LYS A 77 17.75 -10.45 -4.35
N TYR A 78 17.13 -10.25 -3.19
CA TYR A 78 17.43 -9.16 -2.27
C TYR A 78 18.08 -9.76 -1.01
N SER A 79 19.22 -9.22 -0.63
CA SER A 79 19.91 -9.62 0.59
C SER A 79 20.34 -8.42 1.43
N TRP A 80 20.48 -8.61 2.72
CA TRP A 80 20.82 -7.57 3.69
C TRP A 80 21.94 -8.01 4.61
N LYS A 81 22.66 -7.04 5.14
CA LYS A 81 23.53 -7.22 6.29
C LYS A 81 22.67 -7.42 7.55
N PRO A 82 23.23 -7.99 8.64
CA PRO A 82 22.48 -8.24 9.88
C PRO A 82 21.80 -7.01 10.48
N GLU A 83 22.37 -5.83 10.29
CA GLU A 83 21.83 -4.54 10.72
C GLU A 83 20.68 -4.02 9.83
N GLY A 84 20.43 -4.64 8.68
CA GLY A 84 19.40 -4.24 7.73
C GLY A 84 19.77 -3.03 6.86
N GLY A 85 18.75 -2.28 6.43
CA GLY A 85 18.91 -1.05 5.64
C GLY A 85 18.82 -1.27 4.13
N ALA A 86 19.78 -0.72 3.36
CA ALA A 86 19.77 -0.85 1.90
C ALA A 86 20.06 -2.28 1.47
N PRO A 87 19.27 -2.87 0.55
CA PRO A 87 19.50 -4.22 0.06
C PRO A 87 20.70 -4.27 -0.88
N ILE A 88 21.32 -5.45 -0.94
CA ILE A 88 22.16 -5.89 -2.04
C ILE A 88 21.25 -6.64 -3.01
N ILE A 89 21.24 -6.23 -4.29
CA ILE A 89 20.40 -6.82 -5.32
C ILE A 89 21.27 -7.65 -6.24
N GLU A 90 20.92 -8.92 -6.38
CA GLU A 90 21.69 -9.92 -7.13
C GLU A 90 20.78 -10.72 -8.05
N ASP A 91 21.39 -11.48 -8.97
CA ASP A 91 20.64 -12.46 -9.74
C ASP A 91 20.19 -13.63 -8.85
N ILE A 92 19.09 -14.27 -9.27
CA ILE A 92 18.54 -15.42 -8.56
C ILE A 92 19.54 -16.59 -8.63
N PRO A 93 19.86 -17.26 -7.51
CA PRO A 93 20.69 -18.46 -7.54
C PRO A 93 20.10 -19.55 -8.43
N ALA A 94 20.95 -20.33 -9.08
CA ALA A 94 20.50 -21.37 -10.05
C ALA A 94 19.54 -22.39 -9.40
N GLU A 95 19.77 -22.74 -8.14
CA GLU A 95 18.93 -23.67 -7.36
C GLU A 95 17.51 -23.13 -7.08
N GLU A 96 17.31 -21.82 -7.10
CA GLU A 96 16.02 -21.17 -6.85
C GLU A 96 15.32 -20.74 -8.14
N MET A 97 15.99 -20.83 -9.28
CA MET A 97 15.49 -20.28 -10.55
C MET A 97 14.18 -20.94 -10.98
N ASP A 98 14.07 -22.26 -10.90
CA ASP A 98 12.88 -23.00 -11.34
C ASP A 98 11.65 -22.60 -10.51
N LYS A 99 11.80 -22.53 -9.18
CA LYS A 99 10.74 -22.07 -8.27
C LYS A 99 10.36 -20.63 -8.55
N ALA A 100 11.34 -19.74 -8.73
CA ALA A 100 11.08 -18.33 -9.02
C ALA A 100 10.34 -18.16 -10.35
N MET A 101 10.70 -18.91 -11.39
CA MET A 101 10.04 -18.88 -12.70
C MET A 101 8.59 -19.39 -12.62
N GLU A 102 8.34 -20.46 -11.87
CA GLU A 102 6.98 -20.99 -11.66
C GLU A 102 6.10 -19.94 -10.97
N MET A 103 6.60 -19.31 -9.89
CA MET A 103 5.88 -18.27 -9.18
C MET A 103 5.71 -16.99 -10.02
N HIS A 104 6.72 -16.62 -10.82
CA HIS A 104 6.63 -15.50 -11.75
C HIS A 104 5.54 -15.74 -12.80
N ARG A 105 5.48 -16.95 -13.40
CA ARG A 105 4.44 -17.30 -14.37
C ARG A 105 3.04 -17.20 -13.74
N ALA A 106 2.85 -17.72 -12.53
CA ALA A 106 1.57 -17.58 -11.81
C ALA A 106 1.20 -16.12 -11.54
N LEU A 107 2.19 -15.28 -11.23
CA LEU A 107 1.99 -13.84 -11.06
C LEU A 107 1.59 -13.17 -12.39
N VAL A 108 2.25 -13.51 -13.51
CA VAL A 108 1.95 -12.98 -14.85
C VAL A 108 0.53 -13.35 -15.26
N GLU A 109 0.14 -14.62 -15.09
CA GLU A 109 -1.21 -15.11 -15.37
C GLU A 109 -2.26 -14.35 -14.56
N ALA A 110 -2.08 -14.26 -13.23
CA ALA A 110 -2.99 -13.52 -12.35
C ALA A 110 -3.08 -12.04 -12.67
N ALA A 111 -2.01 -11.42 -13.15
CA ALA A 111 -2.03 -10.03 -13.61
C ALA A 111 -2.76 -9.87 -14.95
N ALA A 112 -2.52 -10.79 -15.89
CA ALA A 112 -3.16 -10.79 -17.20
C ALA A 112 -4.68 -10.94 -17.12
N GLU A 113 -5.20 -11.73 -16.17
CA GLU A 113 -6.65 -11.92 -15.93
C GLU A 113 -7.41 -10.61 -15.66
N ASN A 114 -6.72 -9.52 -15.33
CA ASN A 114 -7.34 -8.23 -15.02
C ASN A 114 -7.52 -7.32 -16.24
N ASP A 115 -7.14 -7.79 -17.44
CA ASP A 115 -7.17 -6.99 -18.67
C ASP A 115 -7.29 -7.88 -19.90
N GLU A 116 -8.24 -7.61 -20.80
CA GLU A 116 -8.48 -8.42 -21.98
C GLU A 116 -7.28 -8.44 -22.94
N GLU A 117 -6.64 -7.29 -23.17
CA GLU A 117 -5.47 -7.18 -24.07
C GLU A 117 -4.26 -7.91 -23.50
N LEU A 118 -4.04 -7.81 -22.18
CA LEU A 118 -2.97 -8.52 -21.49
C LEU A 118 -3.21 -10.03 -21.49
N MET A 119 -4.46 -10.46 -21.37
CA MET A 119 -4.81 -11.88 -21.41
C MET A 119 -4.60 -12.47 -22.81
N GLU A 120 -5.02 -11.77 -23.88
CA GLU A 120 -4.75 -12.18 -25.26
C GLU A 120 -3.25 -12.33 -25.49
N LYS A 121 -2.46 -11.34 -25.08
CA LYS A 121 -1.01 -11.38 -25.21
C LYS A 121 -0.38 -12.52 -24.43
N PHE A 122 -0.85 -12.78 -23.20
CA PHE A 122 -0.36 -13.89 -22.38
C PHE A 122 -0.63 -15.24 -23.05
N PHE A 123 -1.80 -15.45 -23.68
CA PHE A 123 -2.09 -16.67 -24.44
C PHE A 123 -1.17 -16.86 -25.65
N ASP A 124 -0.76 -15.78 -26.29
CA ASP A 124 0.10 -15.85 -27.48
C ASP A 124 1.59 -16.04 -27.13
N THR A 125 2.06 -15.42 -26.06
CA THR A 125 3.51 -15.31 -25.75
C THR A 125 3.93 -15.94 -24.42
N GLU A 126 2.99 -16.28 -23.56
CA GLU A 126 3.20 -16.69 -22.17
C GLU A 126 4.01 -15.70 -21.32
N ALA A 127 4.10 -14.44 -21.77
CA ALA A 127 4.92 -13.41 -21.13
C ALA A 127 4.28 -12.03 -21.24
N LEU A 128 4.53 -11.19 -20.24
CA LEU A 128 4.25 -9.76 -20.23
C LEU A 128 5.54 -8.98 -19.99
N THR A 129 5.64 -7.79 -20.55
CA THR A 129 6.69 -6.85 -20.16
C THR A 129 6.49 -6.36 -18.73
N GLU A 130 7.53 -5.83 -18.11
CA GLU A 130 7.43 -5.32 -16.73
C GLU A 130 6.35 -4.23 -16.58
N ASP A 131 6.21 -3.34 -17.57
CA ASP A 131 5.19 -2.29 -17.56
C ASP A 131 3.77 -2.86 -17.69
N GLU A 132 3.56 -3.84 -18.55
CA GLU A 132 2.28 -4.54 -18.70
C GLU A 132 1.91 -5.31 -17.44
N LEU A 133 2.88 -5.98 -16.83
CA LEU A 133 2.69 -6.67 -15.56
C LEU A 133 2.28 -5.70 -14.45
N ARG A 134 2.90 -4.52 -14.39
CA ARG A 134 2.52 -3.45 -13.46
C ARG A 134 1.09 -2.95 -13.70
N ILE A 135 0.69 -2.80 -14.96
CA ILE A 135 -0.69 -2.41 -15.33
C ILE A 135 -1.69 -3.45 -14.86
N GLY A 136 -1.44 -4.75 -15.14
CA GLY A 136 -2.31 -5.85 -14.72
C GLY A 136 -2.46 -5.92 -13.20
N ILE A 137 -1.35 -5.82 -12.45
CA ILE A 137 -1.37 -5.79 -10.98
C ILE A 137 -2.14 -4.57 -10.46
N ARG A 138 -1.94 -3.38 -11.04
CA ARG A 138 -2.66 -2.15 -10.66
C ARG A 138 -4.16 -2.31 -10.82
N ARG A 139 -4.61 -2.84 -11.94
CA ARG A 139 -6.03 -3.14 -12.20
C ARG A 139 -6.57 -4.17 -11.23
N GLY A 140 -5.82 -5.24 -10.99
CA GLY A 140 -6.17 -6.27 -10.01
C GLY A 140 -6.30 -5.74 -8.58
N LEU A 141 -5.45 -4.80 -8.18
CA LEU A 141 -5.57 -4.09 -6.91
C LEU A 141 -6.82 -3.20 -6.86
N ALA A 142 -7.07 -2.41 -7.92
CA ALA A 142 -8.22 -1.51 -8.00
C ALA A 142 -9.56 -2.25 -7.94
N THR A 143 -9.67 -3.40 -8.63
CA THR A 143 -10.88 -4.23 -8.68
C THR A 143 -10.97 -5.25 -7.53
N ARG A 144 -9.92 -5.36 -6.69
CA ARG A 144 -9.81 -6.36 -5.61
C ARG A 144 -9.86 -7.82 -6.12
N SER A 145 -9.42 -8.05 -7.33
CA SER A 145 -9.22 -9.39 -7.88
C SER A 145 -7.85 -9.98 -7.51
N MET A 146 -6.93 -9.15 -6.98
CA MET A 146 -5.58 -9.53 -6.62
C MET A 146 -5.15 -8.90 -5.28
N PHE A 147 -4.53 -9.70 -4.41
CA PHE A 147 -3.99 -9.28 -3.11
C PHE A 147 -2.51 -9.67 -3.02
N PRO A 148 -1.59 -8.80 -3.44
CA PRO A 148 -0.15 -9.07 -3.38
C PRO A 148 0.36 -9.32 -1.97
N VAL A 149 1.30 -10.25 -1.81
CA VAL A 149 1.95 -10.55 -0.52
C VAL A 149 3.43 -10.22 -0.59
N PHE A 150 3.90 -9.41 0.35
CA PHE A 150 5.30 -9.04 0.52
C PHE A 150 5.90 -9.62 1.79
N CYS A 151 7.22 -9.77 1.78
CA CYS A 151 8.04 -10.24 2.86
C CYS A 151 8.82 -9.08 3.49
N VAL A 152 8.68 -8.87 4.80
CA VAL A 152 9.37 -7.76 5.49
C VAL A 152 9.88 -8.14 6.89
N CYS A 153 10.96 -7.49 7.31
CA CYS A 153 11.33 -7.32 8.71
C CYS A 153 11.42 -5.81 8.97
N ALA A 154 10.30 -5.21 9.38
CA ALA A 154 10.16 -3.76 9.46
C ALA A 154 11.11 -3.11 10.48
N THR A 155 11.42 -3.78 11.58
CA THR A 155 12.35 -3.28 12.63
C THR A 155 13.78 -3.17 12.15
N LYS A 156 14.17 -3.95 11.13
CA LYS A 156 15.51 -3.95 10.53
C LYS A 156 15.55 -3.28 9.15
N ASP A 157 14.47 -2.63 8.71
CA ASP A 157 14.34 -2.04 7.36
C ASP A 157 14.66 -3.03 6.22
N MET A 158 14.35 -4.34 6.43
CA MET A 158 14.49 -5.36 5.40
C MET A 158 13.18 -5.53 4.65
N GLY A 159 13.19 -5.40 3.33
CA GLY A 159 12.01 -5.46 2.46
C GLY A 159 11.17 -4.17 2.39
N VAL A 160 11.29 -3.24 3.35
CA VAL A 160 10.46 -2.03 3.44
C VAL A 160 10.68 -1.09 2.26
N ARG A 161 11.93 -0.88 1.84
CA ARG A 161 12.24 -0.01 0.68
C ARG A 161 11.65 -0.54 -0.61
N ARG A 162 11.71 -1.86 -0.81
CA ARG A 162 11.11 -2.50 -1.99
C ARG A 162 9.59 -2.39 -1.99
N LEU A 163 8.96 -2.52 -0.83
CA LEU A 163 7.52 -2.25 -0.67
C LEU A 163 7.19 -0.79 -1.02
N MET A 164 7.95 0.18 -0.52
CA MET A 164 7.72 1.61 -0.82
C MET A 164 7.87 1.92 -2.31
N GLU A 165 8.84 1.30 -2.98
CA GLU A 165 8.99 1.38 -4.43
C GLU A 165 7.76 0.80 -5.17
N PHE A 166 7.26 -0.36 -4.74
CA PHE A 166 6.05 -0.95 -5.29
C PHE A 166 4.83 -0.03 -5.08
N LEU A 167 4.68 0.55 -3.89
CA LEU A 167 3.60 1.50 -3.60
C LEU A 167 3.65 2.73 -4.52
N GLY A 168 4.85 3.25 -4.80
CA GLY A 168 5.01 4.41 -5.69
C GLY A 168 4.78 4.12 -7.16
N ASN A 169 5.02 2.88 -7.62
CA ASN A 169 5.05 2.55 -9.05
C ASN A 169 3.88 1.70 -9.53
N VAL A 170 3.22 0.95 -8.64
CA VAL A 170 2.25 -0.09 -9.04
C VAL A 170 0.86 0.14 -8.45
N VAL A 171 0.73 0.71 -7.25
CA VAL A 171 -0.57 0.89 -6.60
C VAL A 171 -1.44 1.89 -7.38
N PRO A 172 -2.76 1.67 -7.47
CA PRO A 172 -3.66 2.60 -8.15
C PRO A 172 -3.58 4.02 -7.60
N PHE A 173 -3.59 5.01 -8.47
CA PHE A 173 -3.72 6.41 -8.08
C PHE A 173 -5.14 6.71 -7.58
N VAL A 174 -5.29 7.85 -6.92
CA VAL A 174 -6.58 8.22 -6.30
C VAL A 174 -7.70 8.42 -7.32
N ASP A 175 -7.37 8.83 -8.53
CA ASP A 175 -8.29 9.02 -9.66
C ASP A 175 -8.66 7.73 -10.41
N GLU A 176 -7.86 6.67 -10.21
CA GLU A 176 -8.13 5.32 -10.73
C GLU A 176 -9.05 4.50 -9.80
N MET A 177 -9.35 5.02 -8.61
CA MET A 177 -10.20 4.36 -7.63
C MET A 177 -11.67 4.79 -7.75
N PRO A 178 -12.63 3.93 -7.30
CA PRO A 178 -14.02 4.31 -7.25
C PRO A 178 -14.22 5.65 -6.54
N GLN A 179 -14.97 6.55 -7.18
CA GLN A 179 -15.20 7.90 -6.68
C GLN A 179 -16.05 7.89 -5.41
N VAL A 180 -15.77 8.85 -4.53
CA VAL A 180 -16.57 9.05 -3.33
C VAL A 180 -17.68 10.05 -3.60
N HIS A 181 -18.79 9.94 -2.86
CA HIS A 181 -19.92 10.85 -2.95
C HIS A 181 -20.03 11.64 -1.64
N ASN A 182 -20.40 12.90 -1.77
CA ASN A 182 -20.70 13.73 -0.62
C ASN A 182 -22.08 13.36 -0.02
N THR A 183 -22.48 14.01 1.06
CA THR A 183 -23.78 13.76 1.74
C THR A 183 -25.00 14.11 0.89
N ARG A 184 -24.82 14.82 -0.23
CA ARG A 184 -25.88 15.14 -1.19
C ARG A 184 -25.96 14.15 -2.34
N GLY A 185 -25.07 13.13 -2.36
CA GLY A 185 -24.97 12.15 -3.44
C GLY A 185 -24.19 12.64 -4.67
N GLU A 186 -23.54 13.81 -4.59
CA GLU A 186 -22.73 14.35 -5.68
C GLU A 186 -21.34 13.70 -5.65
N GLU A 187 -20.83 13.32 -6.82
CA GLU A 187 -19.49 12.74 -6.97
C GLU A 187 -18.41 13.78 -6.64
N VAL A 188 -17.45 13.40 -5.81
CA VAL A 188 -16.28 14.22 -5.46
C VAL A 188 -15.07 13.66 -6.19
N LYS A 189 -14.64 14.36 -7.24
CA LYS A 189 -13.46 13.99 -8.02
C LYS A 189 -12.18 14.53 -7.38
N PRO A 190 -11.09 13.76 -7.37
CA PRO A 190 -9.80 14.22 -6.88
C PRO A 190 -9.08 15.13 -7.90
N ASP A 191 -9.75 16.20 -8.31
CA ASP A 191 -9.23 17.20 -9.25
C ASP A 191 -8.61 18.37 -8.48
N PRO A 192 -7.29 18.66 -8.64
CA PRO A 192 -6.63 19.79 -7.99
C PRO A 192 -7.19 21.17 -8.39
N ASN A 193 -7.92 21.26 -9.50
CA ASN A 193 -8.50 22.52 -9.99
C ASN A 193 -9.98 22.72 -9.57
N ALA A 194 -10.56 21.71 -8.91
CA ALA A 194 -11.92 21.80 -8.39
C ALA A 194 -11.98 22.63 -7.08
N PRO A 195 -13.15 23.02 -6.60
CA PRO A 195 -13.32 23.65 -5.29
C PRO A 195 -12.73 22.78 -4.17
N THR A 196 -12.05 23.40 -3.22
CA THR A 196 -11.39 22.72 -2.11
C THR A 196 -12.38 22.02 -1.19
N SER A 197 -12.15 20.74 -0.96
CA SER A 197 -12.91 19.93 -0.01
C SER A 197 -11.96 19.07 0.83
N LEU A 198 -12.07 19.17 2.15
CA LEU A 198 -11.26 18.42 3.12
C LEU A 198 -12.15 17.46 3.92
N TYR A 199 -11.69 16.23 4.11
CA TYR A 199 -12.32 15.27 5.00
C TYR A 199 -11.44 15.03 6.23
N PHE A 200 -11.90 15.51 7.39
CA PHE A 200 -11.24 15.31 8.67
C PHE A 200 -11.61 13.96 9.24
N PHE A 201 -10.64 13.07 9.44
CA PHE A 201 -10.88 11.70 9.85
C PHE A 201 -10.29 11.33 11.21
N LYS A 202 -9.41 12.19 11.78
CA LYS A 202 -8.76 11.91 13.05
C LYS A 202 -8.40 13.21 13.77
N THR A 203 -8.61 13.23 15.08
CA THR A 203 -8.06 14.24 15.99
C THR A 203 -7.18 13.54 17.04
N ALA A 204 -5.97 14.05 17.23
CA ALA A 204 -5.06 13.61 18.27
C ALA A 204 -4.71 14.79 19.18
N ASN A 205 -4.70 14.57 20.50
CA ASN A 205 -4.19 15.56 21.46
C ASN A 205 -2.72 15.27 21.74
N GLU A 206 -1.88 16.29 21.48
CA GLU A 206 -0.46 16.18 21.71
C GLU A 206 0.00 17.16 22.81
N PRO A 207 0.92 16.73 23.68
CA PRO A 207 1.51 17.62 24.68
C PRO A 207 2.09 18.88 24.02
N HIS A 208 1.84 20.05 24.60
CA HIS A 208 2.36 21.37 24.17
C HIS A 208 1.78 21.95 22.88
N ILE A 209 1.05 21.16 22.06
CA ILE A 209 0.47 21.61 20.78
C ILE A 209 -1.05 21.69 20.87
N GLY A 210 -1.65 20.79 21.64
CA GLY A 210 -3.10 20.63 21.73
C GLY A 210 -3.65 19.72 20.65
N GLY A 211 -4.83 20.04 20.15
CA GLY A 211 -5.51 19.25 19.11
C GLY A 211 -4.81 19.35 17.76
N VAL A 212 -4.44 18.22 17.19
CA VAL A 212 -3.95 18.06 15.83
C VAL A 212 -5.03 17.35 15.03
N GLN A 213 -5.53 17.97 13.97
CA GLN A 213 -6.58 17.45 13.12
C GLN A 213 -5.98 16.93 11.81
N TYR A 214 -6.18 15.64 11.54
CA TYR A 214 -5.73 14.97 10.32
C TYR A 214 -6.86 14.96 9.30
N PHE A 215 -6.52 15.27 8.06
CA PHE A 215 -7.47 15.33 6.97
C PHE A 215 -6.89 14.77 5.67
N LYS A 216 -7.79 14.38 4.77
CA LYS A 216 -7.49 14.10 3.36
C LYS A 216 -8.07 15.23 2.51
N VAL A 217 -7.29 15.69 1.53
CA VAL A 217 -7.79 16.59 0.49
C VAL A 217 -8.60 15.76 -0.50
N MET A 218 -9.90 15.96 -0.55
CA MET A 218 -10.81 15.20 -1.41
C MET A 218 -10.89 15.78 -2.81
N SER A 219 -10.84 17.12 -2.93
CA SER A 219 -10.80 17.88 -4.19
C SER A 219 -10.13 19.21 -3.97
N GLY A 220 -9.65 19.84 -5.05
CA GLY A 220 -9.01 21.14 -5.02
C GLY A 220 -7.63 21.11 -4.39
N LYS A 221 -7.25 22.25 -3.82
CA LYS A 221 -5.98 22.48 -3.11
C LYS A 221 -6.27 23.24 -1.84
N VAL A 222 -5.41 23.07 -0.84
CA VAL A 222 -5.45 23.85 0.40
C VAL A 222 -4.08 24.45 0.69
N HIS A 223 -4.08 25.71 1.08
CA HIS A 223 -2.89 26.48 1.45
C HIS A 223 -2.91 26.88 2.92
N GLU A 224 -1.73 27.13 3.47
CA GLU A 224 -1.64 27.80 4.76
C GLU A 224 -2.33 29.16 4.69
N GLY A 225 -3.22 29.44 5.62
CA GLY A 225 -3.98 30.68 5.69
C GLY A 225 -5.35 30.67 5.04
N ASP A 226 -5.73 29.61 4.34
CA ASP A 226 -7.05 29.49 3.72
C ASP A 226 -8.18 29.50 4.76
N ASP A 227 -9.26 30.18 4.41
CA ASP A 227 -10.51 30.18 5.17
C ASP A 227 -11.49 29.20 4.51
N LEU A 228 -11.84 28.13 5.22
CA LEU A 228 -12.78 27.12 4.76
C LEU A 228 -14.05 27.12 5.61
N THR A 229 -15.14 26.61 5.07
CA THR A 229 -16.40 26.49 5.80
C THR A 229 -16.53 25.09 6.38
N ASN A 230 -16.69 24.97 7.68
CA ASN A 230 -17.08 23.74 8.35
C ASN A 230 -18.54 23.45 8.03
N THR A 231 -18.77 22.41 7.23
CA THR A 231 -20.11 22.09 6.71
C THR A 231 -21.09 21.62 7.79
N ASP A 232 -20.60 21.03 8.88
CA ASP A 232 -21.43 20.54 9.97
C ASP A 232 -21.91 21.68 10.87
N ARG A 233 -21.08 22.73 11.05
CA ARG A 233 -21.38 23.83 11.96
C ARG A 233 -21.76 25.12 11.24
N GLY A 234 -21.51 25.22 9.93
CA GLY A 234 -21.69 26.46 9.16
C GLY A 234 -20.67 27.58 9.53
N SER A 235 -19.66 27.27 10.32
CA SER A 235 -18.66 28.24 10.78
C SER A 235 -17.47 28.30 9.82
N LYS A 236 -16.82 29.47 9.77
CA LYS A 236 -15.54 29.61 9.07
C LYS A 236 -14.40 29.13 9.96
N GLU A 237 -13.52 28.32 9.39
CA GLU A 237 -12.32 27.77 10.01
C GLU A 237 -11.10 28.20 9.17
N ARG A 238 -10.07 28.71 9.84
CA ARG A 238 -8.82 29.07 9.18
C ARG A 238 -7.79 27.98 9.32
N ILE A 239 -7.22 27.55 8.22
CA ILE A 239 -6.09 26.60 8.17
C ILE A 239 -4.82 27.39 8.51
N ALA A 240 -4.55 27.58 9.80
CA ALA A 240 -3.46 28.45 10.25
C ALA A 240 -2.07 27.89 9.93
N GLN A 241 -1.92 26.58 9.91
CA GLN A 241 -0.67 25.88 9.59
C GLN A 241 -0.98 24.58 8.88
N LEU A 242 -0.11 24.18 7.97
CA LEU A 242 -0.28 23.00 7.13
C LEU A 242 0.95 22.11 7.24
N PHE A 243 0.74 20.82 7.48
CA PHE A 243 1.82 19.85 7.66
C PHE A 243 1.54 18.53 6.96
N CYS A 244 2.61 17.89 6.46
CA CYS A 244 2.69 16.45 6.24
C CYS A 244 3.30 15.78 7.48
N CYS A 245 2.82 14.58 7.83
CA CYS A 245 3.30 13.83 8.97
C CYS A 245 4.06 12.57 8.53
N ALA A 246 5.27 12.41 9.04
CA ALA A 246 6.07 11.19 8.94
C ALA A 246 6.32 10.66 10.36
N GLY A 247 5.43 9.81 10.86
CA GLY A 247 5.42 9.38 12.26
C GLY A 247 5.20 10.57 13.21
N ALA A 248 6.12 10.79 14.14
CA ALA A 248 6.09 11.93 15.06
C ALA A 248 6.59 13.24 14.42
N ASN A 249 7.26 13.16 13.26
CA ASN A 249 7.81 14.32 12.60
C ASN A 249 6.76 15.01 11.74
N ARG A 250 6.64 16.34 11.90
CA ARG A 250 5.81 17.20 11.07
C ARG A 250 6.68 18.03 10.17
N ILE A 251 6.41 17.93 8.88
CA ILE A 251 7.08 18.72 7.86
C ILE A 251 6.08 19.81 7.43
N LYS A 252 6.43 21.07 7.67
CA LYS A 252 5.61 22.19 7.24
C LYS A 252 5.59 22.25 5.71
N VAL A 253 4.40 22.42 5.14
CA VAL A 253 4.19 22.55 3.70
C VAL A 253 3.33 23.78 3.42
N GLU A 254 3.45 24.32 2.22
CA GLU A 254 2.70 25.53 1.81
C GLU A 254 1.37 25.15 1.15
N GLU A 255 1.32 23.99 0.47
CA GLU A 255 0.16 23.50 -0.27
C GLU A 255 0.01 22.00 -0.08
N LEU A 256 -1.23 21.50 -0.07
CA LEU A 256 -1.60 20.11 -0.28
C LEU A 256 -2.68 20.03 -1.35
N VAL A 257 -2.62 19.02 -2.20
CA VAL A 257 -3.52 18.83 -3.35
C VAL A 257 -4.44 17.62 -3.18
N ALA A 258 -5.45 17.53 -4.02
CA ALA A 258 -6.40 16.40 -4.04
C ALA A 258 -5.67 15.05 -4.02
N GLY A 259 -6.04 14.19 -3.06
CA GLY A 259 -5.38 12.91 -2.77
C GLY A 259 -4.43 12.92 -1.58
N ASP A 260 -3.85 14.08 -1.25
CA ASP A 260 -2.90 14.21 -0.15
C ASP A 260 -3.56 14.05 1.23
N ILE A 261 -2.77 13.53 2.17
CA ILE A 261 -3.10 13.48 3.59
C ILE A 261 -2.20 14.44 4.35
N GLY A 262 -2.83 15.34 5.09
CA GLY A 262 -2.14 16.31 5.91
C GLY A 262 -2.72 16.47 7.30
N CYS A 263 -2.16 17.38 8.06
CA CYS A 263 -2.75 17.80 9.32
C CYS A 263 -2.61 19.32 9.52
N THR A 264 -3.50 19.82 10.36
CA THR A 264 -3.48 21.20 10.83
C THR A 264 -3.66 21.23 12.35
N VAL A 265 -3.39 22.38 12.93
CA VAL A 265 -3.52 22.63 14.37
C VAL A 265 -4.40 23.86 14.61
N LYS A 266 -4.94 23.97 15.83
CA LYS A 266 -5.68 25.16 16.28
C LYS A 266 -6.98 25.44 15.51
N LEU A 267 -7.67 24.38 14.98
CA LEU A 267 -9.07 24.54 14.58
C LEU A 267 -9.94 24.74 15.83
N LYS A 268 -11.06 25.45 15.66
CA LYS A 268 -11.99 25.78 16.76
C LYS A 268 -13.01 24.69 17.06
#